data_66b22226cc69fb8c0fb25f7b5646aaf8
#
_entry.id   66b22226cc69fb8c0fb25f7b5646aaf8
#
_cell.length_a   1.000
_cell.length_b   1.000
_cell.length_c   1.000
_cell.angle_alpha   90.00
_cell.angle_beta   90.00
_cell.angle_gamma   90.00
#
_symmetry.space_group_name_H-M   'P 1'
#
loop_
_entity.id
_entity.type
_entity.pdbx_description
1 polymer ?
#
loop_
_entity_poly.entity_id
_entity_poly.type
_entity_poly.pdbx_seq_one_letter_code
_entity_poly.pdbx_strand_id
1 'polypeptide(L)'
;MGQNKEIDELIENFSFFESWEDKYQYLIDMGRNVPPMADDLKIDENKLKGCQSVVYFSNTYNDDGTITFMANSDAAIVQGLIALMLKVFSEKQPQEILDVDISFLKQIGLDEHLSPTRKNGLSSLVSSIKNAAKIKIV
;
A
#
# COMPACT_ATOMS: atom_id res chain seq x y z
N MET A 1 -15.36 -0.04 16.09
CA MET A 1 -15.38 1.07 15.19
C MET A 1 -13.96 1.49 14.81
N GLY A 2 -13.73 1.88 13.60
CA GLY A 2 -12.40 2.24 13.16
C GLY A 2 -11.48 1.08 12.86
N GLN A 3 -11.94 -0.14 13.04
CA GLN A 3 -11.14 -1.29 12.71
C GLN A 3 -11.25 -1.59 11.23
N ASN A 4 -10.12 -1.67 10.56
CA ASN A 4 -10.06 -1.95 9.13
C ASN A 4 -10.14 -3.46 8.93
N LYS A 5 -11.19 -3.88 8.26
CA LYS A 5 -11.47 -5.30 8.02
C LYS A 5 -10.35 -5.97 7.22
N GLU A 6 -9.80 -5.25 6.25
CA GLU A 6 -8.73 -5.75 5.41
C GLU A 6 -7.44 -5.95 6.21
N ILE A 7 -7.20 -5.12 7.22
CA ILE A 7 -6.06 -5.30 8.12
C ILE A 7 -6.21 -6.61 8.89
N ASP A 8 -7.39 -6.86 9.44
CA ASP A 8 -7.65 -8.10 10.19
C ASP A 8 -7.44 -9.33 9.30
N GLU A 9 -7.91 -9.27 8.06
CA GLU A 9 -7.71 -10.36 7.09
C GLU A 9 -6.23 -10.58 6.80
N LEU A 10 -5.47 -9.50 6.64
CA LEU A 10 -4.04 -9.60 6.36
C LEU A 10 -3.29 -10.23 7.53
N ILE A 11 -3.60 -9.81 8.75
CA ILE A 11 -2.97 -10.38 9.95
C ILE A 11 -3.25 -11.88 10.01
N GLU A 12 -4.50 -12.26 9.80
CA GLU A 12 -4.89 -13.68 9.81
C GLU A 12 -4.16 -14.45 8.71
N ASN A 13 -4.17 -13.93 7.48
CA ASN A 13 -3.56 -14.63 6.35
C ASN A 13 -2.06 -14.83 6.53
N PHE A 14 -1.35 -13.79 7.01
CA PHE A 14 0.09 -13.92 7.24
C PHE A 14 0.42 -14.85 8.39
N SER A 15 -0.50 -15.03 9.34
CA SER A 15 -0.28 -15.94 10.46
C SER A 15 -0.21 -17.41 10.06
N PHE A 16 -0.73 -17.76 8.87
CA PHE A 16 -0.65 -19.14 8.37
C PHE A 16 0.74 -19.53 7.90
N PHE A 17 1.62 -18.57 7.67
CA PHE A 17 2.96 -18.85 7.17
C PHE A 17 3.96 -18.83 8.31
N GLU A 18 4.72 -19.92 8.47
CA GLU A 18 5.72 -20.03 9.54
C GLU A 18 7.06 -19.46 9.13
N SER A 19 7.45 -19.65 7.87
CA SER A 19 8.73 -19.17 7.39
C SER A 19 8.60 -17.80 6.76
N TRP A 20 9.69 -17.05 6.81
CA TRP A 20 9.73 -15.74 6.20
C TRP A 20 9.70 -15.84 4.66
N GLU A 21 10.31 -16.90 4.11
CA GLU A 21 10.28 -17.15 2.67
C GLU A 21 8.85 -17.31 2.16
N ASP A 22 8.00 -18.02 2.91
CA ASP A 22 6.61 -18.21 2.54
C ASP A 22 5.83 -16.90 2.61
N LYS A 23 6.10 -16.06 3.61
CA LYS A 23 5.48 -14.74 3.72
C LYS A 23 5.86 -13.85 2.54
N TYR A 24 7.13 -13.89 2.14
CA TYR A 24 7.61 -13.14 0.97
C TYR A 24 6.93 -13.62 -0.30
N GLN A 25 6.80 -14.94 -0.47
CA GLN A 25 6.15 -15.48 -1.65
C GLN A 25 4.68 -15.05 -1.71
N TYR A 26 4.00 -15.07 -0.57
CA TYR A 26 2.62 -14.60 -0.49
C TYR A 26 2.52 -13.12 -0.89
N LEU A 27 3.46 -12.32 -0.40
CA LEU A 27 3.52 -10.89 -0.72
C LEU A 27 3.72 -10.67 -2.24
N ILE A 28 4.64 -11.40 -2.84
CA ILE A 28 4.91 -11.32 -4.27
C ILE A 28 3.67 -11.73 -5.07
N ASP A 29 2.98 -12.78 -4.64
CA ASP A 29 1.76 -13.25 -5.30
C ASP A 29 0.65 -12.19 -5.23
N MET A 30 0.52 -11.50 -4.10
CA MET A 30 -0.42 -10.39 -3.98
C MET A 30 -0.09 -9.29 -4.99
N GLY A 31 1.20 -8.99 -5.15
CA GLY A 31 1.63 -7.95 -6.09
C GLY A 31 1.27 -8.28 -7.54
N ARG A 32 1.29 -9.56 -7.90
CA ARG A 32 0.92 -9.99 -9.25
C ARG A 32 -0.55 -9.77 -9.56
N ASN A 33 -1.37 -9.68 -8.54
CA ASN A 33 -2.82 -9.50 -8.69
C ASN A 33 -3.24 -8.03 -8.70
N VAL A 34 -2.30 -7.11 -8.52
CA VAL A 34 -2.61 -5.67 -8.63
C VAL A 34 -2.94 -5.36 -10.09
N PRO A 35 -4.07 -4.68 -10.37
CA PRO A 35 -4.39 -4.29 -11.73
C PRO A 35 -3.27 -3.45 -12.35
N PRO A 36 -2.92 -3.69 -13.61
CA PRO A 36 -1.88 -2.89 -14.26
C PRO A 36 -2.26 -1.41 -14.31
N MET A 37 -1.28 -0.55 -14.04
CA MET A 37 -1.49 0.88 -14.17
C MET A 37 -1.42 1.25 -15.66
N ALA A 38 -2.32 2.12 -16.11
CA ALA A 38 -2.31 2.59 -17.50
C ALA A 38 -0.99 3.31 -17.80
N ASP A 39 -0.48 3.12 -19.02
CA ASP A 39 0.82 3.70 -19.42
C ASP A 39 0.83 5.22 -19.35
N ASP A 40 -0.30 5.87 -19.65
CA ASP A 40 -0.38 7.32 -19.59
C ASP A 40 -0.31 7.87 -18.17
N LEU A 41 -0.44 7.01 -17.15
CA LEU A 41 -0.25 7.39 -15.74
C LEU A 41 1.19 7.14 -15.28
N LYS A 42 1.99 6.42 -16.04
CA LYS A 42 3.39 6.13 -15.70
C LYS A 42 4.30 7.25 -16.19
N ILE A 43 4.09 8.42 -15.63
CA ILE A 43 4.81 9.64 -16.01
C ILE A 43 5.60 10.16 -14.81
N ASP A 44 6.57 11.04 -15.07
CA ASP A 44 7.49 11.51 -14.04
C ASP A 44 6.77 12.20 -12.87
N GLU A 45 5.70 12.93 -13.15
CA GLU A 45 4.92 13.61 -12.11
C GLU A 45 4.32 12.62 -11.10
N ASN A 46 4.10 11.38 -11.52
CA ASN A 46 3.52 10.34 -10.67
C ASN A 46 4.56 9.46 -9.98
N LYS A 47 5.85 9.71 -10.19
CA LYS A 47 6.89 8.97 -9.48
C LYS A 47 6.98 9.43 -8.04
N LEU A 48 7.01 8.48 -7.12
CA LEU A 48 7.24 8.78 -5.72
C LEU A 48 8.72 9.07 -5.47
N LYS A 49 8.97 10.11 -4.69
CA LYS A 49 10.33 10.47 -4.27
C LYS A 49 10.72 9.66 -3.03
N GLY A 50 12.00 9.43 -2.88
CA GLY A 50 12.51 8.71 -1.72
C GLY A 50 12.48 7.19 -1.86
N CYS A 51 12.11 6.69 -3.03
CA CYS A 51 12.12 5.26 -3.32
C CYS A 51 13.33 4.91 -4.17
N GLN A 52 14.02 3.83 -3.83
CA GLN A 52 15.13 3.34 -4.64
C GLN A 52 14.62 2.71 -5.92
N SER A 53 13.54 1.94 -5.84
CA SER A 53 12.86 1.40 -7.01
C SER A 53 11.90 2.44 -7.57
N VAL A 54 11.64 2.38 -8.88
CA VAL A 54 10.66 3.27 -9.49
C VAL A 54 9.27 2.86 -9.03
N VAL A 55 8.54 3.80 -8.45
CA VAL A 55 7.15 3.59 -8.02
C VAL A 55 6.32 4.73 -8.58
N TYR A 56 5.29 4.38 -9.36
CA TYR A 56 4.31 5.34 -9.84
C TYR A 56 3.10 5.30 -8.91
N PHE A 57 2.50 6.46 -8.67
CA PHE A 57 1.37 6.59 -7.77
C PHE A 57 0.36 7.58 -8.34
N SER A 58 -0.91 7.22 -8.28
CA SER A 58 -2.00 8.11 -8.69
C SER A 58 -3.24 7.79 -7.86
N ASN A 59 -4.23 8.68 -7.91
CA ASN A 59 -5.49 8.43 -7.23
C ASN A 59 -6.64 9.09 -7.96
N THR A 60 -7.84 8.57 -7.73
CA THR A 60 -9.09 9.10 -8.27
C THR A 60 -10.07 9.33 -7.12
N TYR A 61 -10.68 10.51 -7.11
CA TYR A 61 -11.74 10.81 -6.14
C TYR A 61 -13.08 10.39 -6.76
N ASN A 62 -13.77 9.48 -6.10
CA ASN A 62 -15.00 8.90 -6.61
C ASN A 62 -16.23 9.71 -6.16
N ASP A 63 -17.33 9.59 -6.90
CA ASP A 63 -18.56 10.32 -6.61
C ASP A 63 -19.16 10.00 -5.24
N ASP A 64 -18.92 8.76 -4.75
CA ASP A 64 -19.43 8.34 -3.43
C ASP A 64 -18.55 8.82 -2.27
N GLY A 65 -17.51 9.59 -2.55
CA GLY A 65 -16.61 10.12 -1.55
C GLY A 65 -15.39 9.25 -1.27
N THR A 66 -15.36 8.04 -1.79
CA THR A 66 -14.17 7.17 -1.61
C THR A 66 -13.04 7.61 -2.53
N ILE A 67 -11.83 7.14 -2.21
CA ILE A 67 -10.65 7.41 -3.03
C ILE A 67 -10.09 6.08 -3.52
N THR A 68 -9.90 5.96 -4.83
CA THR A 68 -9.26 4.80 -5.43
C THR A 68 -7.79 5.16 -5.65
N PHE A 69 -6.90 4.32 -5.12
CA PHE A 69 -5.46 4.51 -5.31
C PHE A 69 -4.93 3.53 -6.33
N MET A 70 -3.94 3.99 -7.08
CA MET A 70 -3.26 3.19 -8.10
C MET A 70 -1.76 3.37 -7.89
N ALA A 71 -1.02 2.27 -7.95
CA ALA A 71 0.43 2.33 -7.83
C ALA A 71 1.03 1.14 -8.55
N ASN A 72 2.28 1.30 -8.99
CA ASN A 72 2.96 0.26 -9.75
C ASN A 72 4.46 0.37 -9.59
N SER A 73 5.13 -0.79 -9.49
CA SER A 73 6.58 -0.89 -9.47
C SER A 73 7.02 -2.14 -10.22
N ASP A 74 8.20 -2.08 -10.81
CA ASP A 74 8.80 -3.24 -11.48
C ASP A 74 9.46 -4.21 -10.50
N ALA A 75 9.73 -3.78 -9.27
CA ALA A 75 10.34 -4.63 -8.25
C ALA A 75 9.27 -5.50 -7.60
N ALA A 76 9.44 -6.82 -7.63
CA ALA A 76 8.42 -7.77 -7.17
C ALA A 76 8.01 -7.57 -5.71
N ILE A 77 8.97 -7.37 -4.80
CA ILE A 77 8.67 -7.15 -3.39
C ILE A 77 7.96 -5.81 -3.19
N VAL A 78 8.41 -4.77 -3.88
CA VAL A 78 7.78 -3.45 -3.80
C VAL A 78 6.35 -3.51 -4.31
N GLN A 79 6.13 -4.23 -5.41
CA GLN A 79 4.79 -4.42 -5.96
C GLN A 79 3.89 -5.15 -4.96
N GLY A 80 4.45 -6.12 -4.20
CA GLY A 80 3.73 -6.79 -3.14
C GLY A 80 3.34 -5.84 -2.00
N LEU A 81 4.26 -4.97 -1.59
CA LEU A 81 3.98 -3.96 -0.57
C LEU A 81 2.90 -2.98 -1.05
N ILE A 82 2.94 -2.63 -2.33
CA ILE A 82 1.89 -1.83 -2.95
C ILE A 82 0.54 -2.53 -2.82
N ALA A 83 0.49 -3.84 -3.10
CA ALA A 83 -0.75 -4.62 -3.00
C ALA A 83 -1.32 -4.55 -1.58
N LEU A 84 -0.47 -4.66 -0.56
CA LEU A 84 -0.88 -4.52 0.85
C LEU A 84 -1.53 -3.15 1.08
N MET A 85 -0.87 -2.10 0.63
CA MET A 85 -1.34 -0.74 0.88
C MET A 85 -2.64 -0.46 0.14
N LEU A 86 -2.76 -0.93 -1.09
CA LEU A 86 -3.99 -0.75 -1.86
C LEU A 86 -5.16 -1.49 -1.21
N LYS A 87 -4.92 -2.69 -0.68
CA LYS A 87 -5.96 -3.46 0.01
C LYS A 87 -6.48 -2.72 1.25
N VAL A 88 -5.59 -2.06 1.97
CA VAL A 88 -5.94 -1.39 3.23
C VAL A 88 -6.56 -0.01 2.99
N PHE A 89 -6.06 0.72 2.00
CA PHE A 89 -6.39 2.14 1.84
C PHE A 89 -7.31 2.45 0.67
N SER A 90 -7.32 1.63 -0.39
CA SER A 90 -8.06 1.99 -1.60
C SER A 90 -9.56 1.79 -1.42
N GLU A 91 -10.33 2.65 -2.07
CA GLU A 91 -11.81 2.62 -2.06
C GLU A 91 -12.40 2.79 -0.67
N LYS A 92 -11.77 3.66 0.12
CA LYS A 92 -12.21 4.03 1.47
C LYS A 92 -12.55 5.51 1.53
N GLN A 93 -13.33 5.89 2.54
CA GLN A 93 -13.61 7.29 2.81
C GLN A 93 -12.35 7.97 3.37
N PRO A 94 -12.17 9.28 3.13
CA PRO A 94 -10.99 9.98 3.59
C PRO A 94 -10.70 9.82 5.09
N GLN A 95 -11.71 9.87 5.94
CA GLN A 95 -11.51 9.72 7.38
C GLN A 95 -11.02 8.31 7.73
N GLU A 96 -11.56 7.29 7.07
CA GLU A 96 -11.11 5.90 7.27
C GLU A 96 -9.63 5.76 6.93
N ILE A 97 -9.20 6.42 5.84
CA ILE A 97 -7.79 6.40 5.42
C ILE A 97 -6.90 7.04 6.48
N LEU A 98 -7.32 8.19 7.01
CA LEU A 98 -6.54 8.90 8.03
C LEU A 98 -6.46 8.13 9.34
N ASP A 99 -7.48 7.34 9.64
CA ASP A 99 -7.56 6.59 10.90
C ASP A 99 -6.74 5.30 10.88
N VAL A 100 -6.27 4.85 9.73
CA VAL A 100 -5.47 3.63 9.64
C VAL A 100 -4.12 3.82 10.34
N ASP A 101 -3.82 2.90 11.25
CA ASP A 101 -2.53 2.82 11.93
C ASP A 101 -1.71 1.72 11.26
N ILE A 102 -0.55 2.07 10.70
CA ILE A 102 0.29 1.11 9.98
C ILE A 102 1.08 0.19 10.91
N SER A 103 0.85 0.27 12.22
CA SER A 103 1.50 -0.64 13.18
C SER A 103 1.16 -2.11 12.90
N PHE A 104 0.12 -2.39 12.12
CA PHE A 104 -0.18 -3.77 11.73
C PHE A 104 0.98 -4.44 11.00
N LEU A 105 1.86 -3.66 10.38
CA LEU A 105 3.06 -4.20 9.72
C LEU A 105 3.96 -4.94 10.70
N LYS A 106 4.02 -4.47 11.96
CA LYS A 106 4.76 -5.16 13.02
C LYS A 106 4.07 -6.46 13.40
N GLN A 107 2.75 -6.45 13.44
CA GLN A 107 1.99 -7.63 13.81
C GLN A 107 2.16 -8.77 12.82
N ILE A 108 2.32 -8.45 11.54
CA ILE A 108 2.56 -9.49 10.52
C ILE A 108 4.05 -9.77 10.31
N GLY A 109 4.92 -9.05 11.02
CA GLY A 109 6.36 -9.30 11.00
C GLY A 109 7.12 -8.66 9.85
N LEU A 110 6.46 -7.87 9.02
CA LEU A 110 7.11 -7.23 7.87
C LEU A 110 8.14 -6.18 8.28
N ASP A 111 7.85 -5.46 9.36
CA ASP A 111 8.70 -4.35 9.79
C ASP A 111 10.14 -4.78 10.04
N GLU A 112 10.35 -5.97 10.59
CA GLU A 112 11.68 -6.48 10.92
C GLU A 112 12.47 -6.92 9.69
N HIS A 113 11.78 -7.23 8.60
CA HIS A 113 12.41 -7.82 7.41
C HIS A 113 12.55 -6.86 6.24
N LEU A 114 12.15 -5.61 6.42
CA LEU A 114 12.33 -4.59 5.40
C LEU A 114 13.63 -3.84 5.62
N SER A 115 14.38 -3.61 4.53
CA SER A 115 15.56 -2.76 4.59
C SER A 115 15.15 -1.32 4.91
N PRO A 116 16.06 -0.49 5.44
CA PRO A 116 15.74 0.93 5.64
C PRO A 116 15.26 1.63 4.38
N THR A 117 15.83 1.29 3.23
CA THR A 117 15.42 1.87 1.95
C THR A 117 13.97 1.53 1.61
N ARG A 118 13.57 0.26 1.82
CA ARG A 118 12.20 -0.17 1.59
C ARG A 118 11.23 0.47 2.58
N LYS A 119 11.64 0.61 3.84
CA LYS A 119 10.82 1.30 4.84
C LYS A 119 10.58 2.75 4.44
N ASN A 120 11.60 3.43 3.92
CA ASN A 120 11.47 4.82 3.46
C ASN A 120 10.51 4.92 2.29
N GLY A 121 10.61 3.99 1.33
CA GLY A 121 9.69 3.96 0.19
C GLY A 121 8.26 3.72 0.62
N LEU A 122 8.06 2.80 1.56
CA LEU A 122 6.73 2.50 2.10
C LEU A 122 6.15 3.72 2.83
N SER A 123 6.97 4.40 3.63
CA SER A 123 6.56 5.63 4.32
C SER A 123 6.15 6.72 3.33
N SER A 124 6.90 6.84 2.24
CA SER A 124 6.60 7.81 1.18
C SER A 124 5.23 7.51 0.54
N LEU A 125 4.95 6.24 0.26
CA LEU A 125 3.68 5.82 -0.30
C LEU A 125 2.53 6.12 0.68
N VAL A 126 2.68 5.76 1.94
CA VAL A 126 1.66 6.01 2.96
C VAL A 126 1.40 7.50 3.12
N SER A 127 2.46 8.32 3.12
CA SER A 127 2.32 9.78 3.20
C SER A 127 1.52 10.33 2.04
N SER A 128 1.80 9.85 0.82
CA SER A 128 1.07 10.29 -0.37
C SER A 128 -0.41 9.91 -0.30
N ILE A 129 -0.70 8.71 0.18
CA ILE A 129 -2.07 8.23 0.37
C ILE A 129 -2.81 9.12 1.38
N LYS A 130 -2.20 9.38 2.54
CA LYS A 130 -2.83 10.17 3.59
C LYS A 130 -2.98 11.64 3.19
N ASN A 131 -2.04 12.18 2.44
CA ASN A 131 -2.16 13.54 1.93
C ASN A 131 -3.35 13.69 0.98
N ALA A 132 -3.58 12.70 0.11
CA ALA A 132 -4.73 12.70 -0.77
C ALA A 132 -6.05 12.73 0.03
N ALA A 133 -6.09 12.00 1.15
CA ALA A 133 -7.27 11.98 2.02
C ALA A 133 -7.46 13.32 2.75
N LYS A 134 -6.37 13.93 3.22
CA LYS A 134 -6.43 15.21 3.94
C LYS A 134 -7.05 16.33 3.10
N ILE A 135 -6.77 16.34 1.81
CA ILE A 135 -7.32 17.34 0.90
C ILE A 135 -8.85 17.34 0.93
N LYS A 136 -9.46 16.18 1.14
CA LYS A 136 -10.91 16.03 1.13
C LYS A 136 -11.58 16.23 2.48
N ILE A 137 -10.79 16.30 3.56
CA ILE A 137 -11.34 16.48 4.91
C ILE A 137 -11.61 17.95 5.22
N VAL A 138 -10.93 18.85 4.59
CA VAL A 138 -11.03 20.32 4.85
C VAL A 138 -12.42 20.85 4.58
#